data_fe658809fad8c6beb9e8de3bbd3ea9e9
#
_entry.id   fe658809fad8c6beb9e8de3bbd3ea9e9
#
_cell.length_a   1.000
_cell.length_b   1.000
_cell.length_c   1.000
_cell.angle_alpha   90.00
_cell.angle_beta   90.00
_cell.angle_gamma   90.00
#
_symmetry.space_group_name_H-M   'P 1'
#
loop_
_entity.id
_entity.type
_entity.pdbx_description
1 polymer ?
#
loop_
_entity_poly.entity_id
_entity_poly.type
_entity_poly.pdbx_seq_one_letter_code
_entity_poly.pdbx_strand_id
1 'polypeptide(L)'
;MYILSYTIPYRDLDMAMEKLQIHNIYNAFYEAPLEITTDDYGYGYIEKDDEDITLKVAMEDTEGELNEFIELVDSILGVKHIGLEENTNDYTTFEFPAIHIDDTWVIASPEEEYPNKNKINFISQGAFGTGLHETTQDILRLILNKLELKDKTVLDIGTGSGILSIAASFTGAKKVDAVDIRDITDEVELNASLNNINNIKAIVGNILEDESQIDEFYDWIFIN
;
A
#
# COMPACT_ATOMS: atom_id res chain seq x y z
N MET A 1 16.13 -10.43 -8.12
CA MET A 1 15.54 -9.25 -8.80
C MET A 1 16.65 -8.26 -9.09
N TYR A 2 16.65 -7.68 -10.29
CA TYR A 2 17.60 -6.64 -10.69
C TYR A 2 16.89 -5.29 -10.78
N ILE A 3 17.57 -4.22 -10.36
CA ILE A 3 17.06 -2.85 -10.42
C ILE A 3 18.01 -1.99 -11.23
N LEU A 4 17.50 -1.46 -12.34
CA LEU A 4 18.21 -0.50 -13.19
C LEU A 4 17.86 0.91 -12.74
N SER A 5 18.87 1.79 -12.64
CA SER A 5 18.67 3.19 -12.27
C SER A 5 18.98 4.09 -13.47
N TYR A 6 18.12 5.07 -13.71
CA TYR A 6 18.22 6.04 -14.81
C TYR A 6 18.08 7.46 -14.27
N THR A 7 18.89 8.39 -14.77
CA THR A 7 18.67 9.82 -14.51
C THR A 7 17.86 10.40 -15.66
N ILE A 8 16.71 10.98 -15.33
CA ILE A 8 15.84 11.67 -16.29
C ILE A 8 15.33 12.98 -15.67
N PRO A 9 15.06 14.02 -16.51
CA PRO A 9 14.35 15.20 -16.01
C PRO A 9 12.96 14.83 -15.50
N TYR A 10 12.54 15.39 -14.36
CA TYR A 10 11.22 15.08 -13.78
C TYR A 10 10.07 15.37 -14.75
N ARG A 11 10.16 16.46 -15.50
CA ARG A 11 9.17 16.82 -16.55
C ARG A 11 8.99 15.77 -17.64
N ASP A 12 9.96 14.86 -17.83
CA ASP A 12 9.90 13.81 -18.86
C ASP A 12 9.40 12.46 -18.28
N LEU A 13 9.09 12.42 -16.99
CA LEU A 13 8.69 11.21 -16.27
C LEU A 13 7.45 10.54 -16.83
N ASP A 14 6.37 11.30 -17.06
CA ASP A 14 5.10 10.75 -17.56
C ASP A 14 5.31 10.04 -18.90
N MET A 15 6.09 10.69 -19.81
CA MET A 15 6.43 10.11 -21.11
C MET A 15 7.31 8.85 -20.96
N ALA A 16 8.24 8.83 -20.00
CA ALA A 16 9.09 7.69 -19.73
C ALA A 16 8.26 6.50 -19.21
N MET A 17 7.35 6.76 -18.26
CA MET A 17 6.44 5.76 -17.71
C MET A 17 5.49 5.19 -18.78
N GLU A 18 4.90 6.04 -19.63
CA GLU A 18 4.05 5.61 -20.73
C GLU A 18 4.82 4.71 -21.72
N LYS A 19 6.05 5.07 -22.09
CA LYS A 19 6.88 4.23 -22.96
C LYS A 19 7.17 2.87 -22.35
N LEU A 20 7.49 2.80 -21.07
CA LEU A 20 7.71 1.54 -20.36
C LEU A 20 6.45 0.66 -20.36
N GLN A 21 5.29 1.25 -20.07
CA GLN A 21 4.00 0.55 -20.04
C GLN A 21 3.60 -0.03 -21.42
N ILE A 22 3.87 0.70 -22.52
CA ILE A 22 3.63 0.19 -23.89
C ILE A 22 4.42 -1.10 -24.14
N HIS A 23 5.57 -1.26 -23.49
CA HIS A 23 6.40 -2.48 -23.57
C HIS A 23 6.13 -3.49 -22.45
N ASN A 24 5.00 -3.36 -21.73
CA ASN A 24 4.60 -4.21 -20.60
C ASN A 24 5.58 -4.16 -19.41
N ILE A 25 6.30 -3.07 -19.23
CA ILE A 25 7.17 -2.83 -18.08
C ILE A 25 6.43 -1.93 -17.10
N TYR A 26 5.91 -2.52 -16.01
CA TYR A 26 5.11 -1.83 -15.01
C TYR A 26 5.87 -1.60 -13.70
N ASN A 27 6.96 -2.34 -13.48
CA ASN A 27 7.75 -2.29 -12.25
C ASN A 27 8.76 -1.14 -12.31
N ALA A 28 8.26 0.10 -12.35
CA ALA A 28 9.08 1.30 -12.35
C ALA A 28 8.65 2.23 -11.20
N PHE A 29 9.63 2.83 -10.51
CA PHE A 29 9.38 3.69 -9.36
C PHE A 29 10.43 4.80 -9.27
N TYR A 30 10.06 5.89 -8.60
CA TYR A 30 10.87 7.10 -8.45
C TYR A 30 10.50 7.83 -7.16
N GLU A 31 11.33 8.78 -6.77
CA GLU A 31 10.99 9.75 -5.73
C GLU A 31 10.80 11.11 -6.39
N ALA A 32 9.64 11.74 -6.12
CA ALA A 32 9.37 13.07 -6.65
C ALA A 32 10.28 14.12 -5.98
N PRO A 33 10.79 15.10 -6.73
CA PRO A 33 11.64 16.16 -6.19
C PRO A 33 10.75 17.22 -5.52
N LEU A 34 10.38 16.98 -4.25
CA LEU A 34 9.48 17.82 -3.48
C LEU A 34 10.25 18.83 -2.63
N GLU A 35 9.85 20.10 -2.70
CA GLU A 35 10.23 21.11 -1.74
C GLU A 35 9.10 21.33 -0.73
N ILE A 36 9.37 21.10 0.55
CA ILE A 36 8.40 21.36 1.61
C ILE A 36 8.29 22.86 1.81
N THR A 37 7.09 23.38 1.71
CA THR A 37 6.76 24.77 2.00
C THR A 37 5.94 24.88 3.27
N THR A 38 6.09 26.00 3.99
CA THR A 38 5.32 26.29 5.20
C THR A 38 4.69 27.67 5.06
N ASP A 39 3.41 27.77 5.32
CA ASP A 39 2.69 29.05 5.37
C ASP A 39 1.88 29.16 6.66
N ASP A 40 1.09 30.24 6.79
CA ASP A 40 0.24 30.49 7.98
C ASP A 40 -0.88 29.46 8.16
N TYR A 41 -1.12 28.59 7.18
CA TYR A 41 -2.18 27.57 7.16
C TYR A 41 -1.65 26.15 7.33
N GLY A 42 -0.32 25.95 7.33
CA GLY A 42 0.31 24.65 7.55
C GLY A 42 1.46 24.33 6.61
N TYR A 43 1.62 23.04 6.33
CA TYR A 43 2.65 22.52 5.43
C TYR A 43 2.05 22.29 4.04
N GLY A 44 2.80 22.70 3.02
CA GLY A 44 2.55 22.37 1.62
C GLY A 44 3.80 21.79 0.97
N TYR A 45 3.70 21.48 -0.31
CA TYR A 45 4.86 21.09 -1.12
C TYR A 45 4.76 21.73 -2.51
N ILE A 46 5.92 21.89 -3.12
CA ILE A 46 6.04 22.31 -4.53
C ILE A 46 6.86 21.23 -5.21
N GLU A 47 6.35 20.70 -6.32
CA GLU A 47 7.11 19.83 -7.21
C GLU A 47 8.06 20.65 -8.07
N LYS A 48 9.31 20.18 -8.18
CA LYS A 48 10.35 20.85 -8.95
C LYS A 48 10.53 20.19 -10.30
N ASP A 49 9.77 20.66 -11.28
CA ASP A 49 9.76 20.09 -12.64
C ASP A 49 11.12 20.18 -13.36
N ASP A 50 11.98 21.11 -12.93
CA ASP A 50 13.28 21.36 -13.54
C ASP A 50 14.42 20.48 -12.97
N GLU A 51 14.16 19.67 -11.94
CA GLU A 51 15.15 18.80 -11.32
C GLU A 51 15.21 17.44 -12.03
N ASP A 52 16.40 16.84 -12.03
CA ASP A 52 16.58 15.46 -12.46
C ASP A 52 16.22 14.51 -11.33
N ILE A 53 15.58 13.40 -11.69
CA ILE A 53 15.22 12.32 -10.77
C ILE A 53 15.92 11.02 -11.12
N THR A 54 15.95 10.10 -10.18
CA THR A 54 16.35 8.72 -10.43
C THR A 54 15.10 7.87 -10.63
N LEU A 55 14.86 7.48 -11.88
CA LEU A 55 13.88 6.46 -12.24
C LEU A 55 14.50 5.08 -12.07
N LYS A 56 13.88 4.23 -11.28
CA LYS A 56 14.28 2.84 -11.05
C LYS A 56 13.33 1.90 -11.77
N VAL A 57 13.89 0.94 -12.52
CA VAL A 57 13.12 -0.08 -13.26
C VAL A 57 13.55 -1.45 -12.76
N ALA A 58 12.60 -2.21 -12.21
CA ALA A 58 12.87 -3.52 -11.66
C ALA A 58 12.51 -4.64 -12.63
N MET A 59 13.36 -5.68 -12.67
CA MET A 59 13.16 -6.91 -13.40
C MET A 59 13.13 -8.08 -12.43
N GLU A 60 12.13 -8.94 -12.56
CA GLU A 60 12.15 -10.24 -11.89
C GLU A 60 13.25 -11.11 -12.49
N ASP A 61 13.89 -11.92 -11.60
CA ASP A 61 15.03 -12.75 -12.00
C ASP A 61 14.55 -13.90 -12.90
N THR A 62 14.80 -13.75 -14.21
CA THR A 62 14.69 -14.85 -15.17
C THR A 62 16.09 -15.16 -15.66
N GLU A 63 16.58 -16.37 -15.41
CA GLU A 63 17.93 -16.80 -15.77
C GLU A 63 18.26 -16.48 -17.24
N GLY A 64 19.19 -15.56 -17.45
CA GLY A 64 19.81 -15.29 -18.73
C GLY A 64 19.28 -14.09 -19.54
N GLU A 65 18.20 -13.42 -19.13
CA GLU A 65 17.56 -12.34 -19.89
C GLU A 65 17.99 -10.92 -19.47
N LEU A 66 18.84 -10.78 -18.45
CA LEU A 66 19.21 -9.48 -17.89
C LEU A 66 19.80 -8.51 -18.92
N ASN A 67 20.73 -8.99 -19.77
CA ASN A 67 21.37 -8.11 -20.77
C ASN A 67 20.37 -7.65 -21.84
N GLU A 68 19.45 -8.52 -22.24
CA GLU A 68 18.41 -8.17 -23.20
C GLU A 68 17.44 -7.16 -22.61
N PHE A 69 17.09 -7.32 -21.32
CA PHE A 69 16.26 -6.36 -20.61
C PHE A 69 16.93 -5.00 -20.46
N ILE A 70 18.21 -4.97 -20.09
CA ILE A 70 19.00 -3.72 -20.02
C ILE A 70 18.98 -2.99 -21.37
N GLU A 71 19.30 -3.71 -22.47
CA GLU A 71 19.31 -3.12 -23.82
C GLU A 71 17.92 -2.60 -24.22
N LEU A 72 16.87 -3.32 -23.88
CA LEU A 72 15.49 -2.93 -24.14
C LEU A 72 15.14 -1.63 -23.40
N VAL A 73 15.34 -1.56 -22.08
CA VAL A 73 14.99 -0.38 -21.28
C VAL A 73 15.83 0.83 -21.67
N ASP A 74 17.14 0.66 -21.89
CA ASP A 74 18.03 1.71 -22.41
C ASP A 74 17.50 2.28 -23.74
N SER A 75 17.01 1.40 -24.62
CA SER A 75 16.44 1.80 -25.92
C SER A 75 15.10 2.53 -25.78
N ILE A 76 14.23 2.06 -24.89
CA ILE A 76 12.90 2.67 -24.65
C ILE A 76 13.06 4.08 -24.08
N LEU A 77 13.93 4.25 -23.08
CA LEU A 77 14.15 5.53 -22.42
C LEU A 77 15.07 6.47 -23.24
N GLY A 78 15.85 5.92 -24.17
CA GLY A 78 16.81 6.68 -24.97
C GLY A 78 18.03 7.18 -24.18
N VAL A 79 18.23 6.66 -22.96
CA VAL A 79 19.36 6.97 -22.07
C VAL A 79 19.96 5.69 -21.53
N LYS A 80 21.24 5.74 -21.14
CA LYS A 80 21.90 4.61 -20.52
C LYS A 80 21.61 4.55 -19.03
N HIS A 81 21.47 3.36 -18.51
CA HIS A 81 21.38 3.16 -17.06
C HIS A 81 22.67 3.64 -16.37
N ILE A 82 22.52 4.22 -15.20
CA ILE A 82 23.62 4.74 -14.37
C ILE A 82 24.00 3.79 -13.24
N GLY A 83 23.14 2.81 -12.96
CA GLY A 83 23.36 1.81 -11.92
C GLY A 83 22.60 0.53 -12.22
N LEU A 84 23.17 -0.58 -11.77
CA LEU A 84 22.56 -1.90 -11.73
C LEU A 84 22.76 -2.44 -10.31
N GLU A 85 21.66 -2.66 -9.61
CA GLU A 85 21.65 -3.27 -8.28
C GLU A 85 21.08 -4.69 -8.41
N GLU A 86 21.83 -5.69 -7.98
CA GLU A 86 21.29 -7.03 -7.77
C GLU A 86 20.70 -7.09 -6.37
N ASN A 87 19.39 -7.16 -6.31
CA ASN A 87 18.70 -7.34 -5.05
C ASN A 87 18.54 -8.85 -4.79
N THR A 88 19.47 -9.38 -4.01
CA THR A 88 19.51 -10.79 -3.61
C THR A 88 18.57 -11.09 -2.43
N ASN A 89 17.90 -10.06 -1.91
CA ASN A 89 16.87 -10.28 -0.92
C ASN A 89 15.74 -11.06 -1.56
N ASP A 90 15.50 -12.23 -1.03
CA ASP A 90 14.37 -13.06 -1.39
C ASP A 90 13.09 -12.32 -0.95
N TYR A 91 12.48 -11.57 -1.89
CA TYR A 91 11.23 -10.84 -1.63
C TYR A 91 10.04 -11.78 -1.37
N THR A 92 10.26 -13.09 -1.42
CA THR A 92 9.28 -14.07 -0.92
C THR A 92 9.11 -14.00 0.59
N THR A 93 10.00 -13.29 1.29
CA THR A 93 9.87 -12.91 2.69
C THR A 93 10.01 -11.39 2.81
N PHE A 94 9.05 -10.62 2.32
CA PHE A 94 8.85 -9.29 2.85
C PHE A 94 8.44 -9.49 4.31
N GLU A 95 9.43 -9.51 5.20
CA GLU A 95 9.14 -9.47 6.63
C GLU A 95 8.47 -8.12 6.88
N PHE A 96 7.14 -8.15 6.91
CA PHE A 96 6.35 -7.01 7.31
C PHE A 96 6.77 -6.67 8.74
N PRO A 97 7.39 -5.50 8.99
CA PRO A 97 7.85 -5.18 10.33
C PRO A 97 6.67 -5.10 11.28
N ALA A 98 6.80 -5.70 12.47
CA ALA A 98 5.76 -5.61 13.47
C ALA A 98 5.44 -4.15 13.80
N ILE A 99 4.17 -3.78 13.75
CA ILE A 99 3.68 -2.44 14.07
C ILE A 99 3.17 -2.44 15.49
N HIS A 100 3.91 -1.83 16.38
CA HIS A 100 3.52 -1.63 17.77
C HIS A 100 2.57 -0.43 17.86
N ILE A 101 1.27 -0.69 17.87
CA ILE A 101 0.24 0.36 17.96
C ILE A 101 0.35 1.09 19.30
N ASP A 102 0.50 0.32 20.38
CA ASP A 102 0.74 0.80 21.74
C ASP A 102 1.30 -0.32 22.63
N ASP A 103 1.24 -0.15 23.96
CA ASP A 103 1.70 -1.17 24.90
C ASP A 103 0.80 -2.43 24.89
N THR A 104 -0.42 -2.33 24.40
CA THR A 104 -1.46 -3.39 24.43
C THR A 104 -1.59 -4.12 23.09
N TRP A 105 -1.44 -3.43 21.97
CA TRP A 105 -1.71 -3.94 20.64
C TRP A 105 -0.49 -3.98 19.74
N VAL A 106 -0.41 -5.03 18.94
CA VAL A 106 0.59 -5.20 17.87
C VAL A 106 -0.05 -5.82 16.63
N ILE A 107 0.39 -5.37 15.47
CA ILE A 107 0.07 -5.98 14.17
C ILE A 107 1.36 -6.60 13.66
N ALA A 108 1.35 -7.90 13.39
CA ALA A 108 2.56 -8.62 13.03
C ALA A 108 2.26 -9.87 12.20
N SER A 109 3.30 -10.42 11.58
CA SER A 109 3.23 -11.69 10.86
C SER A 109 2.66 -12.81 11.76
N PRO A 110 1.86 -13.75 11.22
CA PRO A 110 1.34 -14.88 11.99
C PRO A 110 2.41 -15.69 12.72
N GLU A 111 3.62 -15.73 12.19
CA GLU A 111 4.73 -16.52 12.75
C GLU A 111 5.41 -15.88 13.97
N GLU A 112 5.20 -14.56 14.17
CA GLU A 112 5.76 -13.86 15.31
C GLU A 112 4.87 -13.98 16.55
N GLU A 113 5.46 -14.19 17.72
CA GLU A 113 4.75 -14.34 18.98
C GLU A 113 4.88 -13.09 19.87
N TYR A 114 3.73 -12.59 20.35
CA TYR A 114 3.64 -11.46 21.28
C TYR A 114 2.77 -11.85 22.49
N PRO A 115 3.30 -12.68 23.43
CA PRO A 115 2.50 -13.29 24.50
C PRO A 115 1.86 -12.30 25.46
N ASN A 116 2.35 -11.05 25.52
CA ASN A 116 1.86 -10.01 26.43
C ASN A 116 1.03 -8.91 25.72
N LYS A 117 0.71 -9.10 24.44
CA LYS A 117 -0.06 -8.14 23.64
C LYS A 117 -1.22 -8.80 22.93
N ASN A 118 -2.26 -8.04 22.69
CA ASN A 118 -3.27 -8.43 21.71
C ASN A 118 -2.63 -8.30 20.31
N LYS A 119 -2.69 -9.37 19.56
CA LYS A 119 -2.06 -9.44 18.24
C LYS A 119 -3.12 -9.51 17.16
N ILE A 120 -2.95 -8.67 16.14
CA ILE A 120 -3.61 -8.82 14.84
C ILE A 120 -2.60 -9.48 13.90
N ASN A 121 -2.94 -10.66 13.40
CA ASN A 121 -2.14 -11.35 12.38
C ASN A 121 -2.32 -10.64 11.05
N PHE A 122 -1.24 -10.28 10.39
CA PHE A 122 -1.30 -9.53 9.15
C PHE A 122 -0.16 -9.90 8.22
N ILE A 123 -0.50 -10.10 6.94
CA ILE A 123 0.45 -10.32 5.85
C ILE A 123 0.21 -9.22 4.82
N SER A 124 1.22 -8.40 4.56
CA SER A 124 1.18 -7.42 3.47
C SER A 124 1.47 -8.11 2.15
N GLN A 125 0.59 -7.97 1.17
CA GLN A 125 0.75 -8.49 -0.19
C GLN A 125 1.15 -7.38 -1.19
N GLY A 126 1.70 -6.27 -0.68
CA GLY A 126 2.14 -5.15 -1.52
C GLY A 126 1.06 -4.12 -1.84
N ALA A 127 -0.17 -4.29 -1.31
CA ALA A 127 -1.18 -3.25 -1.42
C ALA A 127 -0.82 -2.02 -0.57
N PHE A 128 -1.33 -0.87 -0.98
CA PHE A 128 -1.28 0.36 -0.20
C PHE A 128 -2.03 0.17 1.13
N GLY A 129 -1.59 0.88 2.19
CA GLY A 129 -2.29 0.81 3.48
C GLY A 129 -1.75 -0.27 4.41
N THR A 130 -0.45 -0.53 4.37
CA THR A 130 0.22 -1.54 5.22
C THR A 130 0.18 -1.24 6.71
N GLY A 131 -0.38 -0.09 7.14
CA GLY A 131 -0.38 0.34 8.55
C GLY A 131 0.93 0.97 9.01
N LEU A 132 1.94 1.09 8.15
CA LEU A 132 3.23 1.72 8.49
C LEU A 132 3.11 3.26 8.57
N HIS A 133 2.13 3.85 7.89
CA HIS A 133 1.92 5.29 7.92
C HIS A 133 1.37 5.75 9.26
N GLU A 134 1.86 6.88 9.78
CA GLU A 134 1.47 7.39 11.11
C GLU A 134 -0.04 7.66 11.22
N THR A 135 -0.68 8.20 10.17
CA THR A 135 -2.13 8.43 10.17
C THR A 135 -2.92 7.14 10.32
N THR A 136 -2.51 6.07 9.64
CA THR A 136 -3.13 4.74 9.78
C THR A 136 -2.97 4.22 11.21
N GLN A 137 -1.79 4.38 11.82
CA GLN A 137 -1.56 3.96 13.20
C GLN A 137 -2.39 4.76 14.20
N ASP A 138 -2.60 6.06 13.98
CA ASP A 138 -3.44 6.89 14.83
C ASP A 138 -4.92 6.45 14.75
N ILE A 139 -5.41 6.15 13.55
CA ILE A 139 -6.76 5.60 13.37
C ILE A 139 -6.87 4.22 14.02
N LEU A 140 -5.87 3.35 13.86
CA LEU A 140 -5.82 2.04 14.54
C LEU A 140 -5.87 2.18 16.08
N ARG A 141 -5.10 3.12 16.66
CA ARG A 141 -5.16 3.43 18.10
C ARG A 141 -6.55 3.85 18.53
N LEU A 142 -7.21 4.66 17.70
CA LEU A 142 -8.58 5.11 17.97
C LEU A 142 -9.57 3.94 17.91
N ILE A 143 -9.54 3.12 16.87
CA ILE A 143 -10.40 1.95 16.69
C ILE A 143 -10.22 0.98 17.83
N LEU A 144 -8.98 0.58 18.12
CA LEU A 144 -8.67 -0.50 19.07
C LEU A 144 -8.88 -0.12 20.54
N ASN A 145 -8.82 1.18 20.89
CA ASN A 145 -8.83 1.60 22.29
C ASN A 145 -9.94 2.58 22.67
N LYS A 146 -10.61 3.22 21.72
CA LYS A 146 -11.52 4.33 22.02
C LYS A 146 -12.91 4.18 21.44
N LEU A 147 -13.05 3.55 20.26
CA LEU A 147 -14.34 3.45 19.60
C LEU A 147 -15.17 2.29 20.16
N GLU A 148 -16.45 2.54 20.35
CA GLU A 148 -17.44 1.52 20.70
C GLU A 148 -18.06 0.95 19.43
N LEU A 149 -17.38 -0.06 18.84
CA LEU A 149 -17.81 -0.67 17.59
C LEU A 149 -18.64 -1.95 17.77
N LYS A 150 -18.81 -2.41 19.01
CA LYS A 150 -19.59 -3.61 19.27
C LYS A 150 -21.02 -3.48 18.72
N ASP A 151 -21.39 -4.47 17.91
CA ASP A 151 -22.70 -4.56 17.25
C ASP A 151 -22.97 -3.43 16.22
N LYS A 152 -21.95 -2.65 15.83
CA LYS A 152 -22.03 -1.54 14.88
C LYS A 152 -21.72 -1.98 13.44
N THR A 153 -22.27 -1.21 12.49
CA THR A 153 -21.94 -1.33 11.07
C THR A 153 -20.89 -0.31 10.68
N VAL A 154 -19.90 -0.74 9.89
CA VAL A 154 -18.75 0.06 9.49
C VAL A 154 -18.62 0.04 7.98
N LEU A 155 -18.33 1.18 7.38
CA LEU A 155 -17.89 1.33 6.00
C LEU A 155 -16.44 1.82 6.02
N ASP A 156 -15.54 1.11 5.34
CA ASP A 156 -14.14 1.46 5.19
C ASP A 156 -13.86 1.78 3.71
N ILE A 157 -13.70 3.07 3.42
CA ILE A 157 -13.56 3.59 2.05
C ILE A 157 -12.07 3.75 1.73
N GLY A 158 -11.63 3.17 0.62
CA GLY A 158 -10.21 3.08 0.29
C GLY A 158 -9.49 2.13 1.23
N THR A 159 -10.12 0.98 1.50
CA THR A 159 -9.67 0.03 2.54
C THR A 159 -8.25 -0.49 2.33
N GLY A 160 -7.75 -0.49 1.09
CA GLY A 160 -6.41 -0.99 0.73
C GLY A 160 -6.22 -2.42 1.20
N SER A 161 -5.26 -2.63 2.09
CA SER A 161 -4.97 -3.95 2.68
C SER A 161 -6.05 -4.49 3.64
N GLY A 162 -7.09 -3.72 3.93
CA GLY A 162 -8.15 -4.09 4.86
C GLY A 162 -7.79 -3.94 6.35
N ILE A 163 -6.69 -3.31 6.69
CA ILE A 163 -6.18 -3.29 8.07
C ILE A 163 -7.13 -2.59 9.04
N LEU A 164 -7.79 -1.50 8.63
CA LEU A 164 -8.77 -0.80 9.46
C LEU A 164 -10.05 -1.62 9.61
N SER A 165 -10.49 -2.28 8.53
CA SER A 165 -11.61 -3.21 8.52
C SER A 165 -11.40 -4.39 9.48
N ILE A 166 -10.20 -4.96 9.50
CA ILE A 166 -9.81 -6.04 10.42
C ILE A 166 -9.81 -5.54 11.85
N ALA A 167 -9.23 -4.37 12.12
CA ALA A 167 -9.23 -3.78 13.46
C ALA A 167 -10.66 -3.50 13.96
N ALA A 168 -11.55 -2.99 13.10
CA ALA A 168 -12.96 -2.77 13.42
C ALA A 168 -13.67 -4.09 13.78
N SER A 169 -13.42 -5.14 13.02
CA SER A 169 -13.99 -6.46 13.29
C SER A 169 -13.47 -7.04 14.61
N PHE A 170 -12.20 -6.85 14.92
CA PHE A 170 -11.58 -7.28 16.19
C PHE A 170 -12.24 -6.63 17.40
N THR A 171 -12.70 -5.39 17.29
CA THR A 171 -13.38 -4.66 18.35
C THR A 171 -14.89 -4.95 18.41
N GLY A 172 -15.37 -5.89 17.58
CA GLY A 172 -16.73 -6.42 17.67
C GLY A 172 -17.74 -5.76 16.74
N ALA A 173 -17.30 -5.08 15.69
CA ALA A 173 -18.21 -4.61 14.65
C ALA A 173 -19.09 -5.77 14.15
N LYS A 174 -20.37 -5.50 13.93
CA LYS A 174 -21.34 -6.49 13.44
C LYS A 174 -21.13 -6.82 11.97
N LYS A 175 -20.81 -5.80 11.18
CA LYS A 175 -20.60 -5.87 9.75
C LYS A 175 -19.60 -4.80 9.36
N VAL A 176 -18.68 -5.14 8.45
CA VAL A 176 -17.76 -4.19 7.85
C VAL A 176 -17.82 -4.35 6.34
N ASP A 177 -18.14 -3.27 5.63
CA ASP A 177 -18.04 -3.19 4.18
C ASP A 177 -16.72 -2.46 3.84
N ALA A 178 -15.79 -3.19 3.24
CA ALA A 178 -14.46 -2.74 2.88
C ALA A 178 -14.42 -2.45 1.37
N VAL A 179 -14.34 -1.18 0.98
CA VAL A 179 -14.46 -0.74 -0.41
C VAL A 179 -13.13 -0.22 -0.93
N ASP A 180 -12.73 -0.65 -2.12
CA ASP A 180 -11.59 -0.09 -2.85
C ASP A 180 -11.88 -0.09 -4.35
N ILE A 181 -11.24 0.83 -5.08
CA ILE A 181 -11.32 0.85 -6.55
C ILE A 181 -10.55 -0.30 -7.20
N ARG A 182 -9.55 -0.83 -6.50
CA ARG A 182 -8.77 -2.01 -6.91
C ARG A 182 -9.43 -3.27 -6.37
N ASP A 183 -9.17 -4.38 -7.03
CA ASP A 183 -9.54 -5.69 -6.49
C ASP A 183 -8.59 -6.06 -5.33
N ILE A 184 -9.15 -5.96 -4.12
CA ILE A 184 -8.47 -6.25 -2.85
C ILE A 184 -9.06 -7.49 -2.16
N THR A 185 -9.90 -8.23 -2.86
CA THR A 185 -10.69 -9.31 -2.27
C THR A 185 -9.80 -10.36 -1.63
N ASP A 186 -8.83 -10.87 -2.38
CA ASP A 186 -7.94 -11.95 -1.91
C ASP A 186 -7.13 -11.50 -0.69
N GLU A 187 -6.65 -10.25 -0.67
CA GLU A 187 -5.85 -9.71 0.42
C GLU A 187 -6.66 -9.53 1.71
N VAL A 188 -7.86 -8.95 1.59
CA VAL A 188 -8.77 -8.77 2.73
C VAL A 188 -9.24 -10.11 3.26
N GLU A 189 -9.63 -11.06 2.40
CA GLU A 189 -10.07 -12.39 2.80
C GLU A 189 -8.94 -13.18 3.49
N LEU A 190 -7.71 -13.14 2.97
CA LEU A 190 -6.56 -13.76 3.61
C LEU A 190 -6.39 -13.21 5.03
N ASN A 191 -6.24 -11.90 5.16
CA ASN A 191 -5.98 -11.26 6.46
C ASN A 191 -7.16 -11.43 7.44
N ALA A 192 -8.40 -11.45 6.97
CA ALA A 192 -9.56 -11.79 7.78
C ALA A 192 -9.48 -13.25 8.29
N SER A 193 -9.12 -14.19 7.41
CA SER A 193 -8.99 -15.61 7.77
C SER A 193 -7.93 -15.88 8.83
N LEU A 194 -6.78 -15.19 8.76
CA LEU A 194 -5.70 -15.27 9.74
C LEU A 194 -6.13 -14.86 11.16
N ASN A 195 -7.21 -14.11 11.27
CA ASN A 195 -7.77 -13.60 12.52
C ASN A 195 -9.11 -14.24 12.88
N ASN A 196 -9.57 -15.26 12.16
CA ASN A 196 -10.88 -15.91 12.29
C ASN A 196 -12.06 -14.91 12.16
N ILE A 197 -11.91 -13.89 11.33
CA ILE A 197 -12.92 -12.88 11.03
C ILE A 197 -13.72 -13.32 9.79
N ASN A 198 -15.05 -13.14 9.86
CA ASN A 198 -15.97 -13.54 8.78
C ASN A 198 -17.10 -12.53 8.55
N ASN A 199 -16.98 -11.32 9.08
CA ASN A 199 -17.99 -10.26 9.00
C ASN A 199 -17.53 -9.06 8.13
N ILE A 200 -16.45 -9.23 7.37
CA ILE A 200 -15.98 -8.25 6.39
C ILE A 200 -16.47 -8.68 5.01
N LYS A 201 -17.03 -7.74 4.27
CA LYS A 201 -17.36 -7.88 2.85
C LYS A 201 -16.45 -6.97 2.05
N ALA A 202 -15.58 -7.54 1.22
CA ALA A 202 -14.79 -6.80 0.24
C ALA A 202 -15.70 -6.38 -0.93
N ILE A 203 -15.58 -5.13 -1.35
CA ILE A 203 -16.35 -4.53 -2.43
C ILE A 203 -15.37 -3.81 -3.36
N VAL A 204 -15.36 -4.22 -4.63
CA VAL A 204 -14.57 -3.56 -5.67
C VAL A 204 -15.45 -2.55 -6.37
N GLY A 205 -15.10 -1.27 -6.29
CA GLY A 205 -15.87 -0.22 -6.95
C GLY A 205 -15.52 1.20 -6.46
N ASN A 206 -15.98 2.16 -7.24
CA ASN A 206 -15.91 3.57 -6.88
C ASN A 206 -17.28 4.04 -6.36
N ILE A 207 -17.40 4.17 -5.05
CA ILE A 207 -18.67 4.60 -4.41
C ILE A 207 -19.09 6.02 -4.77
N LEU A 208 -18.19 6.85 -5.31
CA LEU A 208 -18.54 8.19 -5.81
C LEU A 208 -19.28 8.12 -7.15
N GLU A 209 -19.16 7.00 -7.85
CA GLU A 209 -19.83 6.76 -9.14
C GLU A 209 -21.01 5.82 -9.02
N ASP A 210 -20.94 4.83 -8.12
CA ASP A 210 -22.00 3.83 -7.90
C ASP A 210 -22.09 3.41 -6.43
N GLU A 211 -23.09 3.92 -5.76
CA GLU A 211 -23.40 3.60 -4.34
C GLU A 211 -24.31 2.37 -4.18
N SER A 212 -24.69 1.68 -5.27
CA SER A 212 -25.65 0.57 -5.20
C SER A 212 -25.14 -0.66 -4.46
N GLN A 213 -23.83 -0.76 -4.22
CA GLN A 213 -23.20 -1.91 -3.57
C GLN A 213 -23.08 -1.76 -2.05
N ILE A 214 -23.37 -0.58 -1.51
CA ILE A 214 -23.28 -0.27 -0.07
C ILE A 214 -24.68 -0.05 0.52
N ASP A 215 -24.78 -0.13 1.85
CA ASP A 215 -26.02 0.15 2.56
C ASP A 215 -26.26 1.68 2.65
N GLU A 216 -27.53 2.10 2.86
CA GLU A 216 -27.86 3.53 3.02
C GLU A 216 -27.26 4.15 4.29
N PHE A 217 -27.02 3.35 5.34
CA PHE A 217 -26.56 3.82 6.64
C PHE A 217 -25.52 2.91 7.25
N TYR A 218 -24.47 3.56 7.81
CA TYR A 218 -23.46 2.94 8.66
C TYR A 218 -23.36 3.72 9.97
N ASP A 219 -23.07 3.01 11.06
CA ASP A 219 -22.80 3.66 12.36
C ASP A 219 -21.45 4.42 12.28
N TRP A 220 -20.48 3.90 11.51
CA TRP A 220 -19.15 4.47 11.35
C TRP A 220 -18.69 4.41 9.89
N ILE A 221 -18.00 5.45 9.46
CA ILE A 221 -17.32 5.50 8.15
C ILE A 221 -15.85 5.84 8.39
N PHE A 222 -14.95 5.01 7.88
CA PHE A 222 -13.51 5.25 7.88
C PHE A 222 -13.07 5.67 6.49
N ILE A 223 -12.19 6.68 6.45
CA ILE A 223 -11.54 7.18 5.23
C ILE A 223 -10.11 7.56 5.63
N ASN A 224 -9.10 6.95 5.02
CA ASN A 224 -7.70 7.20 5.34
C ASN A 224 -6.85 7.32 4.07
#